data_9299513e46fb1b48ca04b1784767a88e
#
_entry.id   9299513e46fb1b48ca04b1784767a88e
#
_cell.length_a   1.000
_cell.length_b   1.000
_cell.length_c   1.000
_cell.angle_alpha   90.00
_cell.angle_beta   90.00
_cell.angle_gamma   90.00
#
_symmetry.space_group_name_H-M   'P 1'
#
loop_
_entity.id
_entity.type
_entity.pdbx_description
1 polymer ?
#
loop_
_entity_poly.entity_id
_entity_poly.type
_entity_poly.pdbx_seq_one_letter_code
_entity_poly.pdbx_strand_id
1 'polypeptide(L)'
;MQRSCKRNKQIANGEDKTIFSAVQKNLQNRFDFAQFLPQELTLKIFSELDIRSLSNAAMTCKAWNDLIETSDSLWYNHCLTILAVCKRELQWDRAHGLSWKVTLMRNYKKSNIKRAWLDGQYSYIHSAAELLHNSMCEMDADAWGEILEAELER
;
A
#
# COMPACT_ATOMS: atom_id res chain seq x y z
N MET A 1 -42.24 0.93 -62.66
CA MET A 1 -42.84 0.60 -61.35
C MET A 1 -41.80 -0.13 -60.50
N GLN A 2 -41.10 0.59 -59.63
CA GLN A 2 -40.11 0.00 -58.68
C GLN A 2 -40.74 -0.03 -57.29
N ARG A 3 -40.95 -1.22 -56.76
CA ARG A 3 -41.37 -1.41 -55.36
C ARG A 3 -40.15 -1.44 -54.42
N SER A 4 -39.99 -0.40 -53.63
CA SER A 4 -39.02 -0.29 -52.55
C SER A 4 -39.40 -1.23 -51.40
N CYS A 5 -38.51 -2.16 -51.05
CA CYS A 5 -38.63 -3.02 -49.90
C CYS A 5 -37.97 -2.30 -48.70
N LYS A 6 -38.76 -1.74 -47.81
CA LYS A 6 -38.31 -1.20 -46.53
C LYS A 6 -38.01 -2.36 -45.57
N ARG A 7 -36.73 -2.60 -45.30
CA ARG A 7 -36.27 -3.55 -44.30
C ARG A 7 -36.41 -2.93 -42.90
N ASN A 8 -37.28 -3.51 -42.10
CA ASN A 8 -37.43 -3.18 -40.67
C ASN A 8 -36.10 -3.46 -39.93
N LYS A 9 -35.52 -2.41 -39.42
CA LYS A 9 -34.37 -2.47 -38.48
C LYS A 9 -34.87 -1.90 -37.16
N GLN A 10 -35.44 -2.74 -36.33
CA GLN A 10 -35.62 -2.40 -34.90
C GLN A 10 -35.69 -3.67 -34.06
N ILE A 11 -35.04 -3.56 -32.86
CA ILE A 11 -35.12 -4.46 -31.73
C ILE A 11 -34.05 -5.59 -31.71
N ALA A 12 -32.84 -5.24 -31.30
CA ALA A 12 -31.92 -6.12 -30.57
C ALA A 12 -30.75 -5.32 -29.98
N ASN A 13 -30.95 -4.37 -29.09
CA ASN A 13 -29.84 -3.64 -28.47
C ASN A 13 -30.02 -3.27 -26.99
N GLY A 14 -31.08 -3.70 -26.33
CA GLY A 14 -31.32 -3.41 -24.91
C GLY A 14 -31.03 -4.59 -23.98
N GLU A 15 -31.43 -5.78 -24.40
CA GLU A 15 -31.35 -6.97 -23.54
C GLU A 15 -29.94 -7.57 -23.47
N ASP A 16 -29.18 -7.53 -24.55
CA ASP A 16 -27.78 -8.04 -24.57
C ASP A 16 -26.81 -7.27 -23.64
N LYS A 17 -27.00 -5.94 -23.52
CA LYS A 17 -26.16 -5.14 -22.61
C LYS A 17 -26.45 -5.41 -21.14
N THR A 18 -27.70 -5.71 -20.82
CA THR A 18 -28.12 -6.01 -19.44
C THR A 18 -27.64 -7.40 -19.02
N ILE A 19 -27.72 -8.38 -19.93
CA ILE A 19 -27.27 -9.74 -19.73
C ILE A 19 -25.71 -9.76 -19.63
N PHE A 20 -25.01 -9.05 -20.51
CA PHE A 20 -23.55 -8.92 -20.45
C PHE A 20 -23.08 -8.26 -19.14
N SER A 21 -23.75 -7.21 -18.69
CA SER A 21 -23.45 -6.54 -17.43
C SER A 21 -23.73 -7.44 -16.22
N ALA A 22 -24.81 -8.22 -16.23
CA ALA A 22 -25.14 -9.17 -15.17
C ALA A 22 -24.19 -10.37 -15.16
N VAL A 23 -23.77 -10.87 -16.32
CA VAL A 23 -22.80 -11.94 -16.46
C VAL A 23 -21.41 -11.48 -16.03
N GLN A 24 -21.00 -10.26 -16.39
CA GLN A 24 -19.73 -9.67 -15.93
C GLN A 24 -19.69 -9.45 -14.41
N LYS A 25 -20.79 -8.96 -13.82
CA LYS A 25 -20.90 -8.84 -12.34
C LYS A 25 -20.84 -10.21 -11.66
N ASN A 26 -21.48 -11.23 -12.22
CA ASN A 26 -21.42 -12.59 -11.69
C ASN A 26 -20.04 -13.26 -11.88
N LEU A 27 -19.31 -12.94 -12.96
CA LEU A 27 -17.95 -13.43 -13.17
C LEU A 27 -16.94 -12.73 -12.26
N GLN A 28 -17.09 -11.45 -11.99
CA GLN A 28 -16.26 -10.71 -11.02
C GLN A 28 -16.45 -11.24 -9.59
N ASN A 29 -17.69 -11.59 -9.20
CA ASN A 29 -17.95 -12.20 -7.89
C ASN A 29 -17.47 -13.66 -7.77
N ARG A 30 -17.19 -14.35 -8.90
CA ARG A 30 -16.76 -15.77 -8.88
C ARG A 30 -15.29 -15.98 -8.56
N PHE A 31 -14.49 -14.93 -8.55
CA PHE A 31 -13.03 -15.02 -8.33
C PHE A 31 -12.51 -14.16 -7.16
N ASP A 32 -13.40 -13.63 -6.33
CA ASP A 32 -12.98 -12.93 -5.12
C ASP A 32 -12.62 -13.95 -4.02
N PHE A 33 -11.34 -14.32 -3.98
CA PHE A 33 -10.84 -15.29 -3.01
C PHE A 33 -11.12 -14.90 -1.56
N ALA A 34 -11.20 -13.59 -1.27
CA ALA A 34 -11.47 -13.09 0.07
C ALA A 34 -12.89 -13.40 0.56
N GLN A 35 -13.82 -13.70 -0.36
CA GLN A 35 -15.17 -14.14 -0.01
C GLN A 35 -15.30 -15.67 0.10
N PHE A 36 -14.41 -16.42 -0.55
CA PHE A 36 -14.47 -17.90 -0.58
C PHE A 36 -13.53 -18.57 0.40
N LEU A 37 -12.42 -17.94 0.73
CA LEU A 37 -11.48 -18.47 1.70
C LEU A 37 -11.84 -18.07 3.12
N PRO A 38 -11.52 -18.91 4.11
CA PRO A 38 -11.51 -18.48 5.51
C PRO A 38 -10.67 -17.23 5.69
N GLN A 39 -11.09 -16.34 6.59
CA GLN A 39 -10.44 -15.05 6.82
C GLN A 39 -8.94 -15.20 7.11
N GLU A 40 -8.55 -16.24 7.82
CA GLU A 40 -7.17 -16.53 8.20
C GLU A 40 -6.28 -16.76 6.97
N LEU A 41 -6.79 -17.48 5.96
CA LEU A 41 -6.07 -17.72 4.72
C LEU A 41 -5.99 -16.46 3.87
N THR A 42 -7.06 -15.68 3.83
CA THR A 42 -7.07 -14.38 3.14
C THR A 42 -6.05 -13.42 3.76
N LEU A 43 -6.01 -13.33 5.09
CA LEU A 43 -5.00 -12.53 5.81
C LEU A 43 -3.58 -13.04 5.58
N LYS A 44 -3.40 -14.37 5.50
CA LYS A 44 -2.10 -14.96 5.17
C LYS A 44 -1.63 -14.56 3.77
N ILE A 45 -2.53 -14.56 2.78
CA ILE A 45 -2.21 -14.09 1.42
C ILE A 45 -1.82 -12.60 1.45
N PHE A 46 -2.59 -11.75 2.15
CA PHE A 46 -2.27 -10.33 2.26
C PHE A 46 -0.97 -10.07 3.04
N SER A 47 -0.59 -10.94 3.97
CA SER A 47 0.67 -10.79 4.72
C SER A 47 1.93 -11.02 3.88
N GLU A 48 1.81 -11.64 2.71
CA GLU A 48 2.91 -11.82 1.76
C GLU A 48 3.11 -10.61 0.83
N LEU A 49 2.18 -9.64 0.87
CA LEU A 49 2.27 -8.43 0.05
C LEU A 49 3.19 -7.39 0.71
N ASP A 50 3.95 -6.67 -0.11
CA ASP A 50 4.62 -5.46 0.35
C ASP A 50 3.62 -4.33 0.65
N ILE A 51 4.06 -3.27 1.32
CA ILE A 51 3.20 -2.14 1.73
C ILE A 51 2.47 -1.51 0.55
N ARG A 52 3.13 -1.38 -0.60
CA ARG A 52 2.54 -0.77 -1.80
C ARG A 52 1.45 -1.66 -2.39
N SER A 53 1.74 -2.94 -2.53
CA SER A 53 0.79 -3.94 -3.03
C SER A 53 -0.39 -4.12 -2.08
N LEU A 54 -0.15 -4.10 -0.76
CA LEU A 54 -1.20 -4.15 0.25
C LEU A 54 -2.12 -2.93 0.18
N SER A 55 -1.55 -1.72 0.00
CA SER A 55 -2.33 -0.50 -0.19
C SER A 55 -3.16 -0.54 -1.48
N ASN A 56 -2.61 -1.07 -2.57
CA ASN A 56 -3.35 -1.27 -3.81
C ASN A 56 -4.47 -2.30 -3.66
N ALA A 57 -4.22 -3.39 -2.93
CA ALA A 57 -5.23 -4.39 -2.60
C ALA A 57 -6.40 -3.77 -1.81
N ALA A 58 -6.12 -2.92 -0.83
CA ALA A 58 -7.13 -2.19 -0.07
C ALA A 58 -8.01 -1.27 -0.94
N MET A 59 -7.49 -0.78 -2.06
CA MET A 59 -8.25 0.05 -3.02
C MET A 59 -9.09 -0.75 -4.02
N THR A 60 -8.99 -2.08 -4.03
CA THR A 60 -9.63 -2.94 -5.02
C THR A 60 -11.14 -3.03 -4.85
N CYS A 61 -11.59 -3.33 -3.64
CA CYS A 61 -13.02 -3.36 -3.29
C CYS A 61 -13.21 -3.12 -1.78
N LYS A 62 -14.47 -2.82 -1.39
CA LYS A 62 -14.80 -2.52 0.01
C LYS A 62 -14.48 -3.68 0.95
N ALA A 63 -14.75 -4.93 0.57
CA ALA A 63 -14.51 -6.10 1.42
C ALA A 63 -13.01 -6.27 1.72
N TRP A 64 -12.13 -6.11 0.74
CA TRP A 64 -10.69 -6.15 0.93
C TRP A 64 -10.20 -4.96 1.76
N ASN A 65 -10.75 -3.77 1.51
CA ASN A 65 -10.45 -2.59 2.30
C ASN A 65 -10.77 -2.83 3.77
N ASP A 66 -11.99 -3.23 4.09
CA ASP A 66 -12.44 -3.44 5.45
C ASP A 66 -11.59 -4.50 6.16
N LEU A 67 -11.25 -5.60 5.47
CA LEU A 67 -10.41 -6.66 6.01
C LEU A 67 -8.98 -6.20 6.31
N ILE A 68 -8.36 -5.50 5.37
CA ILE A 68 -6.99 -4.98 5.51
C ILE A 68 -6.94 -3.89 6.58
N GLU A 69 -7.91 -2.96 6.59
CA GLU A 69 -7.95 -1.85 7.54
C GLU A 69 -8.11 -2.32 8.99
N THR A 70 -8.93 -3.35 9.22
CA THR A 70 -9.20 -3.87 10.56
C THR A 70 -8.15 -4.85 11.07
N SER A 71 -7.25 -5.33 10.21
CA SER A 71 -6.26 -6.35 10.57
C SER A 71 -4.97 -5.73 11.10
N ASP A 72 -4.91 -5.45 12.40
CA ASP A 72 -3.74 -4.87 13.06
C ASP A 72 -2.47 -5.73 12.90
N SER A 73 -2.61 -7.05 12.78
CA SER A 73 -1.51 -8.00 12.56
C SER A 73 -0.79 -7.82 11.22
N LEU A 74 -1.51 -7.47 10.15
CA LEU A 74 -0.90 -7.17 8.85
C LEU A 74 0.04 -5.96 8.97
N TRP A 75 -0.43 -4.90 9.60
CA TRP A 75 0.32 -3.67 9.78
C TRP A 75 1.49 -3.83 10.75
N TYR A 76 1.34 -4.67 11.79
CA TYR A 76 2.42 -5.02 12.70
C TYR A 76 3.60 -5.65 11.95
N ASN A 77 3.35 -6.62 11.09
CA ASN A 77 4.41 -7.28 10.30
C ASN A 77 5.19 -6.28 9.44
N HIS A 78 4.50 -5.30 8.85
CA HIS A 78 5.18 -4.23 8.12
C HIS A 78 5.95 -3.27 9.04
N CYS A 79 5.46 -3.00 10.26
CA CYS A 79 6.20 -2.21 11.23
C CYS A 79 7.53 -2.88 11.64
N LEU A 80 7.61 -4.21 11.65
CA LEU A 80 8.87 -4.92 11.92
C LEU A 80 9.96 -4.58 10.90
N THR A 81 9.59 -4.29 9.65
CA THR A 81 10.56 -3.90 8.61
C THR A 81 11.24 -2.56 8.88
N ILE A 82 10.58 -1.67 9.63
CA ILE A 82 11.10 -0.35 9.98
C ILE A 82 11.60 -0.27 11.43
N LEU A 83 11.38 -1.34 12.22
CA LEU A 83 11.71 -1.37 13.64
C LEU A 83 13.22 -1.16 13.89
N ALA A 84 14.07 -1.67 12.98
CA ALA A 84 15.53 -1.56 13.11
C ALA A 84 16.02 -0.10 13.09
N VAL A 85 15.32 0.78 12.38
CA VAL A 85 15.74 2.19 12.20
C VAL A 85 14.86 3.20 12.95
N CYS A 86 13.62 2.83 13.31
CA CYS A 86 12.65 3.72 13.96
C CYS A 86 12.05 3.11 15.24
N LYS A 87 12.85 2.39 16.03
CA LYS A 87 12.39 1.66 17.23
C LYS A 87 11.74 2.59 18.25
N ARG A 88 12.35 3.74 18.54
CA ARG A 88 11.88 4.69 19.55
C ARG A 88 10.55 5.31 19.14
N GLU A 89 10.43 5.73 17.90
CA GLU A 89 9.22 6.34 17.35
C GLU A 89 8.05 5.33 17.36
N LEU A 90 8.31 4.07 16.98
CA LEU A 90 7.29 3.04 17.05
C LEU A 90 6.82 2.79 18.48
N GLN A 91 7.76 2.70 19.43
CA GLN A 91 7.45 2.51 20.85
C GLN A 91 6.63 3.71 21.39
N TRP A 92 7.03 4.93 21.04
CA TRP A 92 6.32 6.14 21.43
C TRP A 92 4.89 6.17 20.89
N ASP A 93 4.70 5.93 19.59
CA ASP A 93 3.39 5.89 18.95
C ASP A 93 2.49 4.83 19.59
N ARG A 94 3.02 3.63 19.88
CA ARG A 94 2.26 2.56 20.53
C ARG A 94 1.91 2.89 21.99
N ALA A 95 2.80 3.52 22.72
CA ALA A 95 2.53 3.98 24.08
C ALA A 95 1.39 5.02 24.14
N HIS A 96 1.20 5.78 23.05
CA HIS A 96 0.10 6.74 22.90
C HIS A 96 -1.16 6.14 22.26
N GLY A 97 -1.23 4.82 22.13
CA GLY A 97 -2.43 4.10 21.67
C GLY A 97 -2.70 4.14 20.17
N LEU A 98 -1.73 4.59 19.34
CA LEU A 98 -1.90 4.56 17.90
C LEU A 98 -1.91 3.12 17.36
N SER A 99 -2.76 2.83 16.36
CA SER A 99 -2.79 1.54 15.67
C SER A 99 -1.48 1.30 14.90
N TRP A 100 -1.16 0.04 14.60
CA TRP A 100 0.03 -0.30 13.82
C TRP A 100 0.02 0.33 12.44
N LYS A 101 -1.15 0.44 11.80
CA LYS A 101 -1.28 1.15 10.53
C LYS A 101 -0.86 2.62 10.64
N VAL A 102 -1.41 3.35 11.62
CA VAL A 102 -1.10 4.77 11.80
C VAL A 102 0.37 4.95 12.15
N THR A 103 0.91 4.12 13.04
CA THR A 103 2.32 4.08 13.39
C THR A 103 3.22 3.87 12.17
N LEU A 104 2.87 2.90 11.31
CA LEU A 104 3.59 2.66 10.07
C LEU A 104 3.55 3.86 9.12
N MET A 105 2.35 4.39 8.85
CA MET A 105 2.18 5.51 7.92
C MET A 105 2.97 6.76 8.33
N ARG A 106 3.03 7.03 9.64
CA ARG A 106 3.80 8.16 10.18
C ARG A 106 5.31 7.98 10.01
N ASN A 107 5.80 6.76 10.20
CA ASN A 107 7.23 6.49 10.29
C ASN A 107 7.82 5.91 8.99
N TYR A 108 7.01 5.50 8.01
CA TYR A 108 7.48 4.82 6.81
C TYR A 108 8.44 5.68 5.97
N LYS A 109 8.07 6.93 5.70
CA LYS A 109 8.93 7.86 4.94
C LYS A 109 10.24 8.13 5.68
N LYS A 110 10.15 8.43 6.99
CA LYS A 110 11.29 8.67 7.86
C LYS A 110 12.24 7.47 7.87
N SER A 111 11.71 6.26 8.02
CA SER A 111 12.52 5.03 8.06
C SER A 111 13.30 4.78 6.77
N ASN A 112 12.70 5.05 5.62
CA ASN A 112 13.37 4.90 4.33
C ASN A 112 14.51 5.91 4.18
N ILE A 113 14.27 7.16 4.55
CA ILE A 113 15.29 8.22 4.50
C ILE A 113 16.42 7.92 5.49
N LYS A 114 16.10 7.60 6.75
CA LYS A 114 17.10 7.27 7.76
C LYS A 114 17.97 6.07 7.33
N ARG A 115 17.34 5.01 6.77
CA ARG A 115 18.06 3.85 6.25
C ARG A 115 19.01 4.24 5.12
N ALA A 116 18.55 5.06 4.17
CA ALA A 116 19.39 5.51 3.06
C ALA A 116 20.64 6.28 3.55
N TRP A 117 20.51 7.09 4.60
CA TRP A 117 21.65 7.73 5.26
C TRP A 117 22.55 6.71 5.97
N LEU A 118 21.99 5.82 6.76
CA LEU A 118 22.74 4.76 7.46
C LEU A 118 23.45 3.82 6.49
N ASP A 119 22.88 3.55 5.31
CA ASP A 119 23.50 2.73 4.26
C ASP A 119 24.56 3.50 3.43
N GLY A 120 24.80 4.78 3.74
CA GLY A 120 25.81 5.61 3.07
C GLY A 120 25.46 6.07 1.68
N GLN A 121 24.18 6.07 1.29
CA GLN A 121 23.78 6.56 -0.04
C GLN A 121 24.10 8.04 -0.27
N TYR A 122 24.36 8.79 0.80
CA TYR A 122 24.64 10.21 0.78
C TYR A 122 26.03 10.58 1.29
N SER A 123 26.90 9.60 1.54
CA SER A 123 28.25 9.82 2.13
C SER A 123 29.20 10.64 1.25
N TYR A 124 28.99 10.69 -0.05
CA TYR A 124 29.86 11.38 -1.00
C TYR A 124 29.27 12.67 -1.57
N ILE A 125 28.25 13.20 -0.91
CA ILE A 125 27.62 14.46 -1.33
C ILE A 125 28.45 15.64 -0.81
N HIS A 126 28.94 16.48 -1.72
CA HIS A 126 29.79 17.63 -1.38
C HIS A 126 29.02 18.96 -1.36
N SER A 127 27.80 18.99 -1.88
CA SER A 127 27.00 20.20 -1.90
C SER A 127 25.51 19.90 -1.69
N ALA A 128 24.78 20.85 -1.11
CA ALA A 128 23.34 20.75 -0.93
C ALA A 128 22.57 20.60 -2.26
N ALA A 129 23.14 21.04 -3.38
CA ALA A 129 22.53 20.93 -4.71
C ALA A 129 22.50 19.48 -5.22
N GLU A 130 23.37 18.61 -4.72
CA GLU A 130 23.44 17.19 -5.06
C GLU A 130 22.40 16.36 -4.30
N LEU A 131 21.84 16.90 -3.22
CA LEU A 131 20.81 16.23 -2.43
C LEU A 131 19.51 16.12 -3.23
N LEU A 132 19.00 14.91 -3.38
CA LEU A 132 17.68 14.68 -3.94
C LEU A 132 16.60 15.30 -3.07
N HIS A 133 15.55 15.84 -3.67
CA HIS A 133 14.45 16.51 -2.96
C HIS A 133 13.81 15.69 -1.83
N ASN A 134 13.93 14.36 -1.89
CA ASN A 134 13.40 13.43 -0.90
C ASN A 134 14.44 12.81 0.04
N SER A 135 15.66 13.34 0.09
CA SER A 135 16.74 12.81 0.94
C SER A 135 16.67 13.30 2.38
N MET A 136 15.79 14.25 2.70
CA MET A 136 15.64 14.85 4.02
C MET A 136 14.22 14.72 4.54
N CYS A 137 14.08 14.58 5.85
CA CYS A 137 12.83 14.69 6.60
C CYS A 137 13.12 15.16 8.03
N GLU A 138 12.07 15.53 8.75
CA GLU A 138 12.20 15.83 10.17
C GLU A 138 12.58 14.57 10.95
N MET A 139 13.73 14.62 11.62
CA MET A 139 14.23 13.62 12.54
C MET A 139 14.69 14.31 13.82
N ASP A 140 14.62 13.61 14.96
CA ASP A 140 15.15 14.11 16.21
C ASP A 140 16.70 14.11 16.22
N ALA A 141 17.28 14.75 17.23
CA ALA A 141 18.73 14.85 17.39
C ALA A 141 19.39 13.47 17.51
N ASP A 142 18.72 12.51 18.15
CA ASP A 142 19.27 11.17 18.34
C ASP A 142 19.36 10.41 17.01
N ALA A 143 18.31 10.52 16.15
CA ALA A 143 18.33 9.90 14.83
C ALA A 143 19.43 10.49 13.92
N TRP A 144 19.67 11.79 14.00
CA TRP A 144 20.79 12.43 13.29
C TRP A 144 22.14 12.05 13.92
N GLY A 145 22.21 11.87 15.25
CA GLY A 145 23.38 11.35 15.95
C GLY A 145 23.80 9.97 15.45
N GLU A 146 22.86 9.03 15.37
CA GLU A 146 23.12 7.69 14.82
C GLU A 146 23.66 7.73 13.37
N ILE A 147 23.11 8.62 12.54
CA ILE A 147 23.58 8.81 11.15
C ILE A 147 25.01 9.34 11.14
N LEU A 148 25.30 10.35 11.99
CA LEU A 148 26.63 10.93 12.09
C LEU A 148 27.66 9.89 12.56
N GLU A 149 27.33 9.10 13.57
CA GLU A 149 28.20 8.01 14.05
C GLU A 149 28.50 7.01 12.93
N ALA A 150 27.47 6.58 12.18
CA ALA A 150 27.65 5.67 11.05
C ALA A 150 28.53 6.28 9.93
N GLU A 151 28.44 7.60 9.69
CA GLU A 151 29.33 8.28 8.72
C GLU A 151 30.76 8.39 9.20
N LEU A 152 30.99 8.58 10.51
CA LEU A 152 32.34 8.67 11.09
C LEU A 152 33.06 7.31 11.10
N GLU A 153 32.31 6.20 11.09
CA GLU A 153 32.87 4.84 11.08
C GLU A 153 33.21 4.33 9.66
N ARG A 154 32.82 5.06 8.59
CA ARG A 154 33.11 4.69 7.19
C ARG A 154 34.46 5.18 6.74
#